data_8dd8d0ea26e3bc983a285e17163c0dc1
#
_entry.id   8dd8d0ea26e3bc983a285e17163c0dc1
#
_cell.length_a   1.000
_cell.length_b   1.000
_cell.length_c   1.000
_cell.angle_alpha   90.00
_cell.angle_beta   90.00
_cell.angle_gamma   90.00
#
_symmetry.space_group_name_H-M   'P 1'
#
loop_
_entity.id
_entity.type
_entity.pdbx_description
1 polymer ?
#
loop_
_entity_poly.entity_id
_entity_poly.type
_entity_poly.pdbx_seq_one_letter_code
_entity_poly.pdbx_strand_id
1 'polypeptide(L)'
;MFLALFAMASSIQVIRSADLYKDSRNVRASFETYKTQRGAILVGGVPVVESTPVNDAYRFIRSYESVLYSPVIGYFSLFSGADGIEREMNNYLSGQSSAQFFEQINALLDGKPVTGAAVELTIDPDVQRAAWDALGNRKGAV
;
A
#
# COMPACT_ATOMS: atom_id res chain seq x y z
N MET A 1 29.15 -22.79 -23.06
CA MET A 1 27.83 -23.07 -22.48
C MET A 1 27.63 -22.40 -21.13
N PHE A 2 28.48 -22.60 -20.11
CA PHE A 2 28.35 -21.99 -18.78
C PHE A 2 28.36 -20.45 -18.77
N LEU A 3 29.20 -19.81 -19.58
CA LEU A 3 29.24 -18.35 -19.71
C LEU A 3 27.93 -17.75 -20.23
N ALA A 4 27.27 -18.43 -21.19
CA ALA A 4 25.98 -17.97 -21.70
C ALA A 4 24.87 -18.10 -20.64
N LEU A 5 24.87 -19.20 -19.87
CA LEU A 5 23.92 -19.37 -18.74
C LEU A 5 24.16 -18.34 -17.63
N PHE A 6 25.43 -18.08 -17.32
CA PHE A 6 25.77 -17.06 -16.32
C PHE A 6 25.35 -15.66 -16.76
N ALA A 7 25.61 -15.28 -18.01
CA ALA A 7 25.20 -14.00 -18.58
C ALA A 7 23.67 -13.84 -18.57
N MET A 8 22.94 -14.91 -18.92
CA MET A 8 21.47 -14.90 -18.92
C MET A 8 20.90 -14.81 -17.50
N ALA A 9 21.45 -15.56 -16.55
CA ALA A 9 21.05 -15.48 -15.14
C ALA A 9 21.33 -14.09 -14.54
N SER A 10 22.51 -13.52 -14.81
CA SER A 10 22.87 -12.18 -14.36
C SER A 10 21.96 -11.10 -14.98
N SER A 11 21.61 -11.24 -16.27
CA SER A 11 20.68 -10.33 -16.94
C SER A 11 19.28 -10.35 -16.29
N ILE A 12 18.78 -11.54 -15.96
CA ILE A 12 17.47 -11.67 -15.30
C ILE A 12 17.53 -11.09 -13.87
N GLN A 13 18.59 -11.39 -13.13
CA GLN A 13 18.72 -10.97 -11.73
C GLN A 13 18.97 -9.46 -11.56
N VAL A 14 19.66 -8.82 -12.50
CA VAL A 14 20.04 -7.41 -12.39
C VAL A 14 19.12 -6.50 -13.19
N ILE A 15 18.83 -6.86 -14.46
CA ILE A 15 18.10 -5.97 -15.38
C ILE A 15 16.58 -6.15 -15.24
N ARG A 16 16.11 -7.41 -15.12
CA ARG A 16 14.68 -7.72 -15.09
C ARG A 16 14.12 -7.93 -13.69
N SER A 17 14.94 -7.89 -12.65
CA SER A 17 14.48 -8.12 -11.28
C SER A 17 13.41 -7.11 -10.82
N ALA A 18 13.57 -5.84 -11.19
CA ALA A 18 12.61 -4.79 -10.84
C ALA A 18 11.25 -4.98 -11.53
N ASP A 19 11.24 -5.40 -12.79
CA ASP A 19 10.02 -5.67 -13.55
C ASP A 19 9.32 -6.93 -13.05
N LEU A 20 10.08 -7.98 -12.74
CA LEU A 20 9.56 -9.22 -12.17
C LEU A 20 9.00 -9.02 -10.75
N TYR A 21 9.61 -8.13 -9.97
CA TYR A 21 9.10 -7.79 -8.64
C TYR A 21 7.77 -7.04 -8.70
N LYS A 22 7.58 -6.19 -9.71
CA LYS A 22 6.36 -5.42 -9.97
C LYS A 22 5.26 -6.21 -10.69
N ASP A 23 5.56 -7.41 -11.19
CA ASP A 23 4.55 -8.25 -11.86
C ASP A 23 3.45 -8.62 -10.87
N SER A 24 2.20 -8.32 -11.22
CA SER A 24 1.02 -8.63 -10.42
C SER A 24 0.82 -10.12 -10.13
N ARG A 25 1.49 -10.99 -10.89
CA ARG A 25 1.52 -12.45 -10.68
C ARG A 25 2.53 -12.86 -9.60
N ASN A 26 3.38 -11.94 -9.14
CA ASN A 26 4.37 -12.23 -8.11
C ASN A 26 3.72 -12.20 -6.72
N VAL A 27 2.93 -13.22 -6.43
CA VAL A 27 2.21 -13.40 -5.17
C VAL A 27 3.17 -13.33 -3.97
N ARG A 28 4.42 -13.78 -4.13
CA ARG A 28 5.41 -13.74 -3.05
C ARG A 28 5.77 -12.31 -2.65
N ALA A 29 5.96 -11.42 -3.63
CA ALA A 29 6.22 -10.00 -3.35
C ALA A 29 5.02 -9.35 -2.65
N SER A 30 3.80 -9.73 -3.05
CA SER A 30 2.57 -9.27 -2.41
C SER A 30 2.46 -9.76 -0.96
N PHE A 31 2.79 -11.02 -0.67
CA PHE A 31 2.81 -11.56 0.71
C PHE A 31 3.77 -10.80 1.63
N GLU A 32 4.97 -10.45 1.17
CA GLU A 32 5.91 -9.66 1.98
C GLU A 32 5.36 -8.27 2.31
N THR A 33 4.59 -7.68 1.40
CA THR A 33 3.95 -6.37 1.63
C THR A 33 2.92 -6.43 2.77
N TYR A 34 2.24 -7.56 2.97
CA TYR A 34 1.29 -7.74 4.09
C TYR A 34 1.97 -8.01 5.44
N LYS A 35 3.26 -8.37 5.45
CA LYS A 35 4.03 -8.50 6.68
C LYS A 35 4.48 -7.16 7.26
N THR A 36 4.42 -6.10 6.47
CA THR A 36 4.76 -4.73 6.88
C THR A 36 3.49 -3.98 7.22
N GLN A 37 3.49 -3.29 8.35
CA GLN A 37 2.37 -2.42 8.72
C GLN A 37 2.32 -1.22 7.77
N ARG A 38 1.34 -1.20 6.87
CA ARG A 38 1.12 -0.06 5.98
C ARG A 38 0.65 1.15 6.78
N GLY A 39 1.10 2.33 6.37
CA GLY A 39 0.67 3.60 6.97
C GLY A 39 -0.85 3.80 6.86
N ALA A 40 -1.42 4.52 7.80
CA ALA A 40 -2.83 4.88 7.79
C ALA A 40 -3.14 5.90 6.67
N ILE A 41 -4.37 5.88 6.17
CA ILE A 41 -4.92 6.98 5.35
C ILE A 41 -5.88 7.75 6.23
N LEU A 42 -5.68 9.06 6.32
CA LEU A 42 -6.40 9.96 7.21
C LEU A 42 -7.26 10.93 6.40
N VAL A 43 -8.38 11.33 6.98
CA VAL A 43 -9.24 12.42 6.49
C VAL A 43 -9.62 13.28 7.67
N GLY A 44 -9.25 14.56 7.65
CA GLY A 44 -9.47 15.47 8.77
C GLY A 44 -8.78 15.00 10.07
N GLY A 45 -7.60 14.40 9.98
CA GLY A 45 -6.85 13.86 11.11
C GLY A 45 -7.38 12.52 11.66
N VAL A 46 -8.48 11.99 11.09
CA VAL A 46 -9.09 10.71 11.53
C VAL A 46 -8.68 9.60 10.57
N PRO A 47 -8.17 8.45 11.05
CA PRO A 47 -7.84 7.33 10.20
C PRO A 47 -9.12 6.71 9.61
N VAL A 48 -9.18 6.64 8.28
CA VAL A 48 -10.28 6.00 7.53
C VAL A 48 -9.85 4.66 6.92
N VAL A 49 -8.53 4.43 6.86
CA VAL A 49 -7.95 3.14 6.50
C VAL A 49 -6.75 2.86 7.39
N GLU A 50 -6.72 1.69 7.98
CA GLU A 50 -5.67 1.25 8.89
C GLU A 50 -5.18 -0.17 8.59
N SER A 51 -3.98 -0.50 9.08
CA SER A 51 -3.45 -1.86 9.08
C SER A 51 -3.53 -2.43 10.48
N THR A 52 -4.49 -3.33 10.69
CA THR A 52 -4.74 -3.98 11.98
C THR A 52 -3.89 -5.24 12.10
N PRO A 53 -3.14 -5.43 13.20
CA PRO A 53 -2.36 -6.63 13.41
C PRO A 53 -3.27 -7.85 13.60
N VAL A 54 -2.88 -8.98 12.98
CA VAL A 54 -3.57 -10.26 13.10
C VAL A 54 -2.57 -11.35 13.42
N ASN A 55 -3.03 -12.39 14.12
CA ASN A 55 -2.19 -13.52 14.47
C ASN A 55 -2.27 -14.63 13.42
N ASP A 56 -1.88 -14.30 12.18
CA ASP A 56 -1.79 -15.24 11.07
C ASP A 56 -0.53 -15.01 10.22
N ALA A 57 -0.43 -15.69 9.08
CA ALA A 57 0.71 -15.58 8.16
C ALA A 57 0.86 -14.19 7.53
N TYR A 58 -0.18 -13.39 7.51
CA TYR A 58 -0.20 -12.05 6.91
C TYR A 58 0.28 -10.96 7.88
N ARG A 59 0.20 -11.20 9.19
CA ARG A 59 0.52 -10.27 10.28
C ARG A 59 -0.37 -9.03 10.34
N PHE A 60 -0.81 -8.47 9.21
CA PHE A 60 -1.65 -7.27 9.15
C PHE A 60 -2.76 -7.46 8.14
N ILE A 61 -3.95 -6.97 8.49
CA ILE A 61 -5.09 -6.84 7.57
C ILE A 61 -5.37 -5.36 7.36
N ARG A 62 -5.66 -4.99 6.10
CA ARG A 62 -6.06 -3.64 5.75
C ARG A 62 -7.55 -3.46 5.99
N SER A 63 -7.91 -2.60 6.94
CA SER A 63 -9.29 -2.27 7.32
C SER A 63 -9.71 -0.94 6.73
N TYR A 64 -10.92 -0.87 6.21
CA TYR A 64 -11.53 0.32 5.62
C TYR A 64 -12.77 0.68 6.43
N GLU A 65 -12.70 1.80 7.18
CA GLU A 65 -13.75 2.19 8.13
C GLU A 65 -15.02 2.72 7.45
N SER A 66 -14.89 3.27 6.23
CA SER A 66 -16.01 3.91 5.56
C SER A 66 -16.00 3.72 4.05
N VAL A 67 -17.14 3.35 3.49
CA VAL A 67 -17.38 3.30 2.04
C VAL A 67 -17.45 4.69 1.40
N LEU A 68 -17.62 5.73 2.22
CA LEU A 68 -17.76 7.13 1.81
C LEU A 68 -16.59 7.63 0.97
N TYR A 69 -15.38 7.14 1.27
CA TYR A 69 -14.14 7.55 0.61
C TYR A 69 -13.63 6.53 -0.41
N SER A 70 -14.35 5.40 -0.58
CA SER A 70 -13.89 4.30 -1.44
C SER A 70 -13.60 4.69 -2.89
N PRO A 71 -14.33 5.64 -3.54
CA PRO A 71 -14.04 6.05 -4.92
C PRO A 71 -12.65 6.68 -5.08
N VAL A 72 -12.14 7.34 -4.04
CA VAL A 72 -10.82 8.01 -4.05
C VAL A 72 -9.74 7.09 -3.49
N ILE A 73 -10.00 6.45 -2.36
CA ILE A 73 -9.04 5.61 -1.67
C ILE A 73 -8.71 4.35 -2.48
N GLY A 74 -9.71 3.76 -3.11
CA GLY A 74 -9.57 2.50 -3.81
C GLY A 74 -9.46 1.33 -2.84
N TYR A 75 -8.61 0.37 -3.18
CA TYR A 75 -8.39 -0.84 -2.38
C TYR A 75 -6.95 -1.32 -2.46
N PHE A 76 -6.57 -2.16 -1.52
CA PHE A 76 -5.31 -2.91 -1.51
C PHE A 76 -5.61 -4.40 -1.31
N SER A 77 -5.27 -5.23 -2.29
CA SER A 77 -5.58 -6.66 -2.33
C SER A 77 -4.38 -7.47 -2.79
N LEU A 78 -4.20 -8.66 -2.17
CA LEU A 78 -3.17 -9.64 -2.57
C LEU A 78 -3.35 -10.13 -4.00
N PHE A 79 -4.60 -10.28 -4.44
CA PHE A 79 -4.92 -10.94 -5.71
C PHE A 79 -5.19 -9.93 -6.83
N SER A 80 -5.76 -8.78 -6.48
CA SER A 80 -6.16 -7.75 -7.45
C SER A 80 -5.21 -6.56 -7.48
N GLY A 81 -4.17 -6.57 -6.63
CA GLY A 81 -3.25 -5.44 -6.50
C GLY A 81 -3.84 -4.27 -5.72
N ALA A 82 -3.49 -3.06 -6.10
CA ALA A 82 -3.97 -1.84 -5.47
C ALA A 82 -4.57 -0.89 -6.51
N ASP A 83 -5.50 -0.05 -6.09
CA ASP A 83 -6.10 1.02 -6.89
C ASP A 83 -6.29 2.30 -6.08
N GLY A 84 -6.62 3.41 -6.77
CA GLY A 84 -6.80 4.72 -6.14
C GLY A 84 -5.56 5.21 -5.38
N ILE A 85 -5.76 5.88 -4.27
CA ILE A 85 -4.69 6.38 -3.38
C ILE A 85 -3.81 5.26 -2.83
N GLU A 86 -4.35 4.09 -2.59
CA GLU A 86 -3.57 2.92 -2.16
C GLU A 86 -2.48 2.56 -3.18
N ARG A 87 -2.73 2.74 -4.47
CA ARG A 87 -1.75 2.52 -5.54
C ARG A 87 -0.80 3.71 -5.69
N GLU A 88 -1.35 4.91 -5.80
CA GLU A 88 -0.56 6.12 -6.07
C GLU A 88 0.42 6.44 -4.94
N MET A 89 0.01 6.24 -3.69
CA MET A 89 0.82 6.48 -2.50
C MET A 89 1.49 5.20 -1.96
N ASN A 90 1.54 4.14 -2.77
CA ASN A 90 2.06 2.84 -2.32
C ASN A 90 3.47 2.94 -1.72
N ASN A 91 4.37 3.72 -2.30
CA ASN A 91 5.74 3.85 -1.81
C ASN A 91 5.80 4.45 -0.39
N TYR A 92 4.92 5.41 -0.09
CA TYR A 92 4.83 6.00 1.25
C TYR A 92 4.13 5.06 2.23
N LEU A 93 2.99 4.53 1.83
CA LEU A 93 2.20 3.64 2.67
C LEU A 93 2.93 2.32 3.00
N SER A 94 3.75 1.81 2.10
CA SER A 94 4.56 0.60 2.35
C SER A 94 5.89 0.85 3.04
N GLY A 95 6.27 2.11 3.26
CA GLY A 95 7.56 2.47 3.83
C GLY A 95 8.73 2.38 2.84
N GLN A 96 8.48 2.30 1.54
CA GLN A 96 9.53 2.14 0.52
C GLN A 96 9.97 3.48 -0.10
N SER A 97 9.50 4.62 0.43
CA SER A 97 9.90 5.92 -0.10
C SER A 97 11.34 6.27 0.33
N SER A 98 12.08 6.94 -0.56
CA SER A 98 13.44 7.41 -0.27
C SER A 98 13.47 8.39 0.90
N ALA A 99 12.40 9.14 1.14
CA ALA A 99 12.28 10.05 2.26
C ALA A 99 12.27 9.32 3.63
N GLN A 100 11.78 8.08 3.67
CA GLN A 100 11.70 7.27 4.88
C GLN A 100 12.93 6.38 5.09
N PHE A 101 13.86 6.36 4.15
CA PHE A 101 15.01 5.46 4.17
C PHE A 101 15.85 5.59 5.45
N PHE A 102 16.15 6.81 5.89
CA PHE A 102 16.93 7.04 7.10
C PHE A 102 16.16 6.65 8.37
N GLU A 103 14.85 6.89 8.42
CA GLU A 103 14.00 6.48 9.54
C GLU A 103 13.94 4.96 9.65
N GLN A 104 13.89 4.27 8.52
CA GLN A 104 13.90 2.80 8.47
C GLN A 104 15.22 2.23 8.95
N ILE A 105 16.36 2.79 8.55
CA ILE A 105 17.67 2.35 9.06
C ILE A 105 17.73 2.51 10.58
N ASN A 106 17.28 3.65 11.11
CA ASN A 106 17.25 3.87 12.55
C ASN A 106 16.30 2.91 13.26
N ALA A 107 15.12 2.65 12.69
CA ALA A 107 14.17 1.67 13.23
C ALA A 107 14.76 0.25 13.28
N LEU A 108 15.47 -0.15 12.23
CA LEU A 108 16.15 -1.45 12.16
C LEU A 108 17.26 -1.57 13.20
N LEU A 109 18.06 -0.50 13.41
CA LEU A 109 19.11 -0.46 14.43
C LEU A 109 18.52 -0.52 15.84
N ASP A 110 17.36 0.10 16.06
CA ASP A 110 16.62 0.07 17.32
C ASP A 110 15.81 -1.23 17.52
N GLY A 111 15.81 -2.13 16.55
CA GLY A 111 15.00 -3.36 16.58
C GLY A 111 13.49 -3.13 16.49
N LYS A 112 13.07 -1.95 16.02
CA LYS A 112 11.67 -1.60 15.81
C LYS A 112 11.16 -2.09 14.45
N PRO A 113 9.89 -2.48 14.33
CA PRO A 113 9.32 -2.84 13.04
C PRO A 113 9.29 -1.62 12.12
N VAL A 114 9.64 -1.83 10.85
CA VAL A 114 9.48 -0.81 9.81
C VAL A 114 8.00 -0.66 9.51
N THR A 115 7.49 0.57 9.58
CA THR A 115 6.10 0.91 9.29
C THR A 115 6.02 1.89 8.13
N GLY A 116 4.92 1.87 7.39
CA GLY A 116 4.64 2.88 6.37
C GLY A 116 4.27 4.24 6.97
N ALA A 117 4.46 5.31 6.19
CA ALA A 117 4.01 6.64 6.57
C ALA A 117 2.50 6.78 6.40
N ALA A 118 1.88 7.55 7.28
CA ALA A 118 0.50 7.96 7.11
C ALA A 118 0.36 8.97 5.96
N VAL A 119 -0.76 8.91 5.27
CA VAL A 119 -1.12 9.84 4.18
C VAL A 119 -2.40 10.56 4.59
N GLU A 120 -2.34 11.88 4.70
CA GLU A 120 -3.49 12.73 4.97
C GLU A 120 -4.11 13.18 3.65
N LEU A 121 -5.41 12.93 3.46
CA LEU A 121 -6.17 13.41 2.31
C LEU A 121 -6.73 14.81 2.59
N THR A 122 -6.76 15.65 1.58
CA THR A 122 -7.31 17.01 1.66
C THR A 122 -8.84 17.05 1.48
N ILE A 123 -9.50 15.90 1.58
CA ILE A 123 -10.96 15.80 1.49
C ILE A 123 -11.55 16.37 2.79
N ASP A 124 -12.54 17.25 2.62
CA ASP A 124 -13.35 17.72 3.73
C ASP A 124 -14.44 16.68 4.06
N PRO A 125 -14.48 16.16 5.29
CA PRO A 125 -15.45 15.12 5.66
C PRO A 125 -16.91 15.54 5.52
N ASP A 126 -17.23 16.80 5.82
CA ASP A 126 -18.60 17.30 5.78
C ASP A 126 -19.08 17.50 4.34
N VAL A 127 -18.19 18.03 3.49
CA VAL A 127 -18.47 18.18 2.05
C VAL A 127 -18.66 16.81 1.40
N GLN A 128 -17.78 15.85 1.71
CA GLN A 128 -17.89 14.49 1.16
C GLN A 128 -19.17 13.80 1.62
N ARG A 129 -19.57 13.97 2.88
CA ARG A 129 -20.83 13.43 3.39
C ARG A 129 -22.03 14.04 2.69
N ALA A 130 -22.06 15.37 2.54
CA ALA A 130 -23.14 16.05 1.82
C ALA A 130 -23.24 15.60 0.36
N ALA A 131 -22.11 15.39 -0.31
CA ALA A 131 -22.07 14.87 -1.68
C ALA A 131 -22.61 13.43 -1.77
N TRP A 132 -22.23 12.58 -0.81
CA TRP A 132 -22.73 11.20 -0.69
C TRP A 132 -24.25 11.17 -0.49
N ASP A 133 -24.76 11.99 0.44
CA ASP A 133 -26.19 12.07 0.74
C ASP A 133 -26.98 12.58 -0.48
N ALA A 134 -26.42 13.54 -1.22
CA ALA A 134 -27.01 14.07 -2.46
C ALA A 134 -27.04 13.00 -3.59
N LEU A 135 -26.04 12.12 -3.66
CA LEU A 135 -26.02 10.99 -4.59
C LEU A 135 -27.15 10.01 -4.27
N GLY A 136 -27.35 9.68 -2.99
CA GLY A 136 -28.37 8.76 -2.50
C GLY A 136 -28.28 7.40 -3.19
N ASN A 137 -29.39 6.90 -3.72
CA ASN A 137 -29.45 5.58 -4.40
C ASN A 137 -29.11 5.64 -5.91
N ARG A 138 -28.59 6.77 -6.41
CA ARG A 138 -28.19 6.87 -7.82
C ARG A 138 -26.87 6.15 -8.04
N LYS A 139 -26.68 5.57 -9.23
CA LYS A 139 -25.42 4.98 -9.64
C LYS A 139 -24.45 6.08 -10.01
N GLY A 140 -23.31 6.16 -9.33
CA GLY A 140 -22.27 7.16 -9.55
C GLY A 140 -21.20 7.12 -8.49
N ALA A 141 -20.28 8.08 -8.55
CA ALA A 141 -19.28 8.32 -7.54
C ALA A 141 -19.26 9.82 -7.18
N VAL A 142 -18.94 10.15 -5.97
CA VAL A 142 -18.80 11.51 -5.44
C VAL A 142 -17.51 11.60 -4.63
#